data_6724c47732cd11d18b79da57ffe4cc57
#
_entry.id   6724c47732cd11d18b79da57ffe4cc57
#
_cell.length_a   1.000
_cell.length_b   1.000
_cell.length_c   1.000
_cell.angle_alpha   90.00
_cell.angle_beta   90.00
_cell.angle_gamma   90.00
#
_symmetry.space_group_name_H-M   'P 1'
#
loop_
_entity.id
_entity.type
_entity.pdbx_description
1 polymer ?
#
loop_
_entity_poly.entity_id
_entity_poly.type
_entity_poly.pdbx_seq_one_letter_code
_entity_poly.pdbx_strand_id
1 'polypeptide(L)'
;MKNILITGANRGIGLKFAEILSANNNIYATARDITKADDLEKLDNTELLELDLLDKDSIKSFCSELKDIPLDMIINNAGIFQDEQMEETILDPELWLDEIMINAVGPVVLSQKLKENIMSGNEKKIIFISSQMGSIDDNYSGGYYFYRTSKSALNSAAKSLSIDWKADGISVLMLHPGWVRTDMGGSNAKLDINTSVSKMLDVINSLDIGKTGTFLNYEGKKLEW
;
A
#
# COMPACT_ATOMS: atom_id res chain seq x y z
N MET A 1 -14.65 -4.60 -16.63
CA MET A 1 -14.12 -3.76 -15.55
C MET A 1 -13.27 -4.66 -14.67
N LYS A 2 -12.16 -4.16 -14.10
CA LYS A 2 -11.31 -4.89 -13.16
C LYS A 2 -11.82 -4.66 -11.75
N ASN A 3 -11.60 -5.61 -10.86
CA ASN A 3 -11.85 -5.45 -9.43
C ASN A 3 -10.54 -5.11 -8.73
N ILE A 4 -10.47 -3.94 -8.11
CA ILE A 4 -9.26 -3.41 -7.50
C ILE A 4 -9.52 -3.07 -6.03
N LEU A 5 -8.75 -3.68 -5.14
CA LEU A 5 -8.74 -3.33 -3.71
C LEU A 5 -7.69 -2.23 -3.45
N ILE A 6 -8.10 -1.17 -2.75
CA ILE A 6 -7.20 -0.08 -2.32
C ILE A 6 -7.35 0.13 -0.82
N THR A 7 -6.28 -0.12 -0.05
CA THR A 7 -6.32 0.10 1.39
C THR A 7 -5.96 1.53 1.78
N GLY A 8 -6.62 2.09 2.80
CA GLY A 8 -6.40 3.46 3.25
C GLY A 8 -6.74 4.49 2.17
N ALA A 9 -7.90 4.32 1.55
CA ALA A 9 -8.31 5.09 0.37
C ALA A 9 -9.06 6.39 0.69
N ASN A 10 -9.33 6.70 1.96
CA ASN A 10 -10.16 7.86 2.35
C ASN A 10 -9.43 9.21 2.24
N ARG A 11 -8.14 9.24 1.94
CA ARG A 11 -7.35 10.47 1.77
C ARG A 11 -6.06 10.25 0.96
N GLY A 12 -5.42 11.34 0.60
CA GLY A 12 -4.06 11.34 0.04
C GLY A 12 -3.92 10.50 -1.23
N ILE A 13 -2.85 9.71 -1.26
CA ILE A 13 -2.49 8.85 -2.40
C ILE A 13 -3.57 7.79 -2.68
N GLY A 14 -4.12 7.18 -1.62
CA GLY A 14 -5.15 6.15 -1.75
C GLY A 14 -6.44 6.69 -2.38
N LEU A 15 -6.91 7.87 -1.94
CA LEU A 15 -8.07 8.53 -2.53
C LEU A 15 -7.82 8.87 -4.00
N LYS A 16 -6.64 9.38 -4.34
CA LYS A 16 -6.32 9.70 -5.72
C LYS A 16 -6.26 8.47 -6.62
N PHE A 17 -5.78 7.32 -6.13
CA PHE A 17 -5.91 6.05 -6.85
C PHE A 17 -7.38 5.69 -7.10
N ALA A 18 -8.22 5.79 -6.06
CA ALA A 18 -9.65 5.49 -6.19
C ALA A 18 -10.33 6.43 -7.22
N GLU A 19 -10.10 7.75 -7.15
CA GLU A 19 -10.64 8.73 -8.10
C GLU A 19 -10.29 8.41 -9.55
N ILE A 20 -9.04 8.07 -9.84
CA ILE A 20 -8.60 7.80 -11.22
C ILE A 20 -9.11 6.44 -11.71
N LEU A 21 -9.07 5.43 -10.85
CA LEU A 21 -9.35 4.05 -11.25
C LEU A 21 -10.85 3.74 -11.31
N SER A 22 -11.69 4.42 -10.51
CA SER A 22 -13.15 4.19 -10.47
C SER A 22 -13.85 4.51 -11.78
N ALA A 23 -13.27 5.37 -12.63
CA ALA A 23 -13.82 5.71 -13.93
C ALA A 23 -14.05 4.48 -14.84
N ASN A 24 -13.25 3.44 -14.71
CA ASN A 24 -13.29 2.26 -15.59
C ASN A 24 -13.17 0.91 -14.85
N ASN A 25 -13.21 0.90 -13.53
CA ASN A 25 -13.02 -0.31 -12.72
C ASN A 25 -13.97 -0.30 -11.52
N ASN A 26 -14.20 -1.47 -10.92
CA ASN A 26 -14.84 -1.61 -9.61
C ASN A 26 -13.78 -1.45 -8.53
N ILE A 27 -13.98 -0.54 -7.61
CA ILE A 27 -13.04 -0.23 -6.53
C ILE A 27 -13.61 -0.71 -5.20
N TYR A 28 -12.86 -1.54 -4.50
CA TYR A 28 -13.07 -1.88 -3.11
C TYR A 28 -12.14 -0.99 -2.29
N ALA A 29 -12.66 0.12 -1.80
CA ALA A 29 -11.90 1.14 -1.08
C ALA A 29 -12.03 0.92 0.43
N THR A 30 -10.91 0.95 1.17
CA THR A 30 -11.01 0.80 2.62
C THR A 30 -10.59 2.02 3.39
N ALA A 31 -11.26 2.23 4.53
CA ALA A 31 -10.88 3.18 5.56
C ALA A 31 -11.05 2.53 6.94
N ARG A 32 -10.26 2.98 7.93
CA ARG A 32 -10.41 2.54 9.32
C ARG A 32 -11.69 3.09 9.96
N ASP A 33 -12.10 4.26 9.55
CA ASP A 33 -13.35 4.93 9.98
C ASP A 33 -14.07 5.39 8.70
N ILE A 34 -15.07 4.64 8.31
CA ILE A 34 -15.84 4.92 7.08
C ILE A 34 -16.66 6.20 7.19
N THR A 35 -16.98 6.67 8.40
CA THR A 35 -17.71 7.93 8.61
C THR A 35 -16.89 9.18 8.23
N LYS A 36 -15.61 9.00 7.94
CA LYS A 36 -14.67 10.06 7.50
C LYS A 36 -14.19 9.84 6.05
N ALA A 37 -15.02 9.24 5.23
CA ALA A 37 -14.67 8.87 3.85
C ALA A 37 -15.64 9.44 2.80
N ASP A 38 -16.28 10.58 3.09
CA ASP A 38 -17.30 11.24 2.25
C ASP A 38 -16.89 11.41 0.78
N ASP A 39 -15.57 11.57 0.50
CA ASP A 39 -15.09 11.72 -0.86
C ASP A 39 -15.10 10.39 -1.65
N LEU A 40 -14.97 9.26 -0.96
CA LEU A 40 -15.11 7.94 -1.60
C LEU A 40 -16.57 7.61 -1.94
N GLU A 41 -17.51 8.02 -1.09
CA GLU A 41 -18.95 7.78 -1.33
C GLU A 41 -19.47 8.49 -2.61
N LYS A 42 -18.77 9.54 -3.06
CA LYS A 42 -19.10 10.30 -4.26
C LYS A 42 -18.60 9.64 -5.56
N LEU A 43 -17.75 8.63 -5.45
CA LEU A 43 -17.14 7.98 -6.60
C LEU A 43 -18.05 6.87 -7.12
N ASP A 44 -18.32 6.90 -8.41
CA ASP A 44 -19.01 5.81 -9.09
C ASP A 44 -18.16 4.52 -9.01
N ASN A 45 -18.81 3.36 -9.05
CA ASN A 45 -18.17 2.04 -9.06
C ASN A 45 -17.22 1.80 -7.85
N THR A 46 -17.51 2.44 -6.70
CA THR A 46 -16.70 2.31 -5.49
C THR A 46 -17.54 1.77 -4.34
N GLU A 47 -17.08 0.67 -3.76
CA GLU A 47 -17.61 0.10 -2.52
C GLU A 47 -16.69 0.45 -1.37
N LEU A 48 -17.23 1.14 -0.35
CA LEU A 48 -16.49 1.56 0.84
C LEU A 48 -16.64 0.52 1.94
N LEU A 49 -15.51 0.01 2.42
CA LEU A 49 -15.43 -1.06 3.41
C LEU A 49 -14.55 -0.64 4.59
N GLU A 50 -14.90 -1.12 5.78
CA GLU A 50 -14.11 -0.86 6.98
C GLU A 50 -12.93 -1.85 7.09
N LEU A 51 -11.72 -1.33 7.37
CA LEU A 51 -10.54 -2.15 7.59
C LEU A 51 -9.56 -1.45 8.53
N ASP A 52 -9.31 -2.04 9.70
CA ASP A 52 -8.20 -1.70 10.57
C ASP A 52 -7.10 -2.77 10.49
N LEU A 53 -5.94 -2.38 9.97
CA LEU A 53 -4.77 -3.27 9.83
C LEU A 53 -4.09 -3.59 11.17
N LEU A 54 -4.40 -2.86 12.23
CA LEU A 54 -3.92 -3.14 13.57
C LEU A 54 -4.74 -4.25 14.24
N ASP A 55 -6.01 -4.41 13.85
CA ASP A 55 -6.93 -5.40 14.39
C ASP A 55 -7.03 -6.65 13.51
N LYS A 56 -6.57 -7.79 14.04
CA LYS A 56 -6.63 -9.09 13.36
C LYS A 56 -8.07 -9.57 13.08
N ASP A 57 -9.02 -9.19 13.94
CA ASP A 57 -10.42 -9.59 13.76
C ASP A 57 -11.09 -8.71 12.69
N SER A 58 -10.72 -7.43 12.59
CA SER A 58 -11.09 -6.57 11.47
C SER A 58 -10.58 -7.13 10.13
N ILE A 59 -9.30 -7.51 10.04
CA ILE A 59 -8.75 -8.16 8.84
C ILE A 59 -9.52 -9.44 8.48
N LYS A 60 -9.87 -10.25 9.46
CA LYS A 60 -10.60 -11.50 9.24
C LYS A 60 -12.03 -11.23 8.73
N SER A 61 -12.74 -10.30 9.35
CA SER A 61 -14.09 -9.90 8.93
C SER A 61 -14.09 -9.38 7.50
N PHE A 62 -13.21 -8.43 7.22
CA PHE A 62 -13.02 -7.84 5.90
C PHE A 62 -12.75 -8.90 4.81
N CYS A 63 -11.85 -9.85 5.07
CA CYS A 63 -11.59 -10.93 4.10
C CYS A 63 -12.82 -11.83 3.89
N SER A 64 -13.69 -11.96 4.90
CA SER A 64 -14.93 -12.74 4.77
C SER A 64 -15.97 -12.01 3.91
N GLU A 65 -16.01 -10.68 3.95
CA GLU A 65 -16.88 -9.85 3.10
C GLU A 65 -16.49 -9.94 1.62
N LEU A 66 -15.18 -10.01 1.34
CA LEU A 66 -14.65 -10.18 -0.02
C LEU A 66 -14.62 -11.63 -0.50
N LYS A 67 -15.14 -12.58 0.29
CA LYS A 67 -15.14 -13.98 -0.09
C LYS A 67 -15.77 -14.16 -1.48
N ASP A 68 -15.10 -14.95 -2.33
CA ASP A 68 -15.52 -15.29 -3.69
C ASP A 68 -15.50 -14.11 -4.70
N ILE A 69 -15.03 -12.92 -4.30
CA ILE A 69 -14.85 -11.80 -5.23
C ILE A 69 -13.46 -11.94 -5.91
N PRO A 70 -13.40 -12.11 -7.24
CA PRO A 70 -12.13 -12.14 -7.95
C PRO A 70 -11.50 -10.73 -7.91
N LEU A 71 -10.24 -10.62 -7.47
CA LEU A 71 -9.49 -9.38 -7.46
C LEU A 71 -8.41 -9.41 -8.55
N ASP A 72 -8.42 -8.41 -9.41
CA ASP A 72 -7.38 -8.22 -10.42
C ASP A 72 -6.12 -7.59 -9.83
N MET A 73 -6.30 -6.72 -8.83
CA MET A 73 -5.21 -5.98 -8.20
C MET A 73 -5.50 -5.67 -6.73
N ILE A 74 -4.47 -5.73 -5.89
CA ILE A 74 -4.46 -5.17 -4.53
C ILE A 74 -3.41 -4.05 -4.47
N ILE A 75 -3.83 -2.85 -4.07
CA ILE A 75 -2.95 -1.72 -3.76
C ILE A 75 -2.93 -1.55 -2.24
N ASN A 76 -1.91 -2.10 -1.60
CA ASN A 76 -1.65 -1.92 -0.18
C ASN A 76 -1.05 -0.52 0.03
N ASN A 77 -1.92 0.46 0.22
CA ASN A 77 -1.54 1.86 0.38
C ASN A 77 -1.63 2.34 1.84
N ALA A 78 -2.48 1.74 2.67
CA ALA A 78 -2.60 2.13 4.07
C ALA A 78 -1.23 2.14 4.78
N GLY A 79 -1.00 3.17 5.58
CA GLY A 79 0.23 3.33 6.34
C GLY A 79 0.17 4.53 7.26
N ILE A 80 1.03 4.52 8.27
CA ILE A 80 1.22 5.60 9.25
C ILE A 80 2.68 6.01 9.33
N PHE A 81 2.92 7.18 9.92
CA PHE A 81 4.22 7.75 10.18
C PHE A 81 4.18 8.43 11.55
N GLN A 82 4.81 7.84 12.54
CA GLN A 82 4.72 8.26 13.95
C GLN A 82 6.00 8.89 14.49
N ASP A 83 7.10 8.87 13.74
CA ASP A 83 8.38 9.44 14.16
C ASP A 83 8.31 10.95 14.44
N GLU A 84 7.34 11.69 13.91
CA GLU A 84 7.12 13.11 14.20
C GLU A 84 6.64 13.39 15.64
N GLN A 85 6.11 12.35 16.31
CA GLN A 85 5.61 12.45 17.68
C GLN A 85 6.74 12.26 18.71
N MET A 86 7.96 12.00 18.25
CA MET A 86 9.11 11.78 19.10
C MET A 86 9.73 13.13 19.54
N GLU A 87 9.32 13.61 20.68
CA GLU A 87 10.11 14.58 21.44
C GLU A 87 11.29 13.84 22.07
N GLU A 88 12.51 14.14 21.59
CA GLU A 88 13.80 13.74 22.14
C GLU A 88 13.99 12.24 22.55
N THR A 89 14.71 11.51 21.75
CA THR A 89 15.57 10.34 22.07
C THR A 89 14.98 9.12 22.77
N ILE A 90 13.77 9.08 23.25
CA ILE A 90 13.15 7.88 23.84
C ILE A 90 12.24 7.23 22.83
N LEU A 91 12.68 6.09 22.28
CA LEU A 91 11.88 5.28 21.36
C LEU A 91 10.75 4.60 22.13
N ASP A 92 9.49 4.90 21.77
CA ASP A 92 8.34 4.22 22.34
C ASP A 92 8.12 2.87 21.61
N PRO A 93 8.27 1.73 22.30
CA PRO A 93 8.14 0.43 21.66
C PRO A 93 6.71 0.11 21.22
N GLU A 94 5.68 0.66 21.86
CA GLU A 94 4.28 0.41 21.48
C GLU A 94 3.96 1.13 20.17
N LEU A 95 4.33 2.40 20.04
CA LEU A 95 4.18 3.14 18.78
C LEU A 95 4.98 2.49 17.65
N TRP A 96 6.18 1.99 17.96
CA TRP A 96 7.01 1.30 16.96
C TRP A 96 6.37 0.00 16.47
N LEU A 97 5.83 -0.80 17.39
CA LEU A 97 5.15 -2.04 17.05
C LEU A 97 3.88 -1.79 16.24
N ASP A 98 3.11 -0.77 16.59
CA ASP A 98 1.92 -0.36 15.84
C ASP A 98 2.29 0.01 14.40
N GLU A 99 3.36 0.78 14.22
CA GLU A 99 3.80 1.18 12.89
C GLU A 99 4.29 -0.01 12.05
N ILE A 100 5.04 -0.94 12.65
CA ILE A 100 5.41 -2.20 11.99
C ILE A 100 4.16 -3.02 11.63
N MET A 101 3.19 -3.08 12.54
CA MET A 101 1.96 -3.84 12.31
C MET A 101 1.17 -3.27 11.12
N ILE A 102 0.95 -1.96 11.10
CA ILE A 102 0.15 -1.32 10.05
C ILE A 102 0.90 -1.25 8.72
N ASN A 103 2.20 -0.91 8.75
CA ASN A 103 2.97 -0.66 7.53
C ASN A 103 3.54 -1.92 6.88
N ALA A 104 3.71 -3.02 7.62
CA ALA A 104 4.36 -4.23 7.13
C ALA A 104 3.52 -5.49 7.35
N VAL A 105 3.21 -5.84 8.59
CA VAL A 105 2.57 -7.13 8.92
C VAL A 105 1.15 -7.19 8.37
N GLY A 106 0.34 -6.17 8.63
CA GLY A 106 -1.06 -6.09 8.20
C GLY A 106 -1.24 -6.25 6.69
N PRO A 107 -0.55 -5.46 5.84
CA PRO A 107 -0.64 -5.59 4.37
C PRO A 107 -0.23 -6.97 3.85
N VAL A 108 0.81 -7.58 4.45
CA VAL A 108 1.28 -8.91 4.05
C VAL A 108 0.27 -9.99 4.44
N VAL A 109 -0.25 -9.95 5.67
CA VAL A 109 -1.28 -10.87 6.16
C VAL A 109 -2.57 -10.73 5.37
N LEU A 110 -3.01 -9.49 5.07
CA LEU A 110 -4.16 -9.22 4.22
C LEU A 110 -4.00 -9.84 2.84
N SER A 111 -2.86 -9.57 2.18
CA SER A 111 -2.57 -10.12 0.84
C SER A 111 -2.55 -11.64 0.86
N GLN A 112 -2.02 -12.25 1.93
CA GLN A 112 -1.98 -13.70 2.10
C GLN A 112 -3.38 -14.31 2.27
N LYS A 113 -4.26 -13.66 3.04
CA LYS A 113 -5.65 -14.10 3.21
C LYS A 113 -6.49 -13.95 1.94
N LEU A 114 -6.17 -12.97 1.09
CA LEU A 114 -6.84 -12.71 -0.19
C LEU A 114 -6.16 -13.41 -1.38
N LYS A 115 -5.25 -14.37 -1.15
CA LYS A 115 -4.54 -15.07 -2.22
C LYS A 115 -5.49 -15.70 -3.23
N GLU A 116 -6.52 -16.39 -2.78
CA GLU A 116 -7.50 -17.06 -3.67
C GLU A 116 -8.30 -16.04 -4.49
N ASN A 117 -8.63 -14.86 -3.93
CA ASN A 117 -9.27 -13.78 -4.65
C ASN A 117 -8.38 -13.28 -5.80
N ILE A 118 -7.08 -13.07 -5.55
CA ILE A 118 -6.10 -12.67 -6.58
C ILE A 118 -5.88 -13.79 -7.59
N MET A 119 -5.84 -15.04 -7.17
CA MET A 119 -5.72 -16.19 -8.08
C MET A 119 -6.88 -16.28 -9.06
N SER A 120 -8.08 -15.89 -8.62
CA SER A 120 -9.31 -15.86 -9.42
C SER A 120 -9.42 -14.65 -10.35
N GLY A 121 -8.61 -13.60 -10.12
CA GLY A 121 -8.52 -12.41 -10.98
C GLY A 121 -7.69 -12.64 -12.24
N ASN A 122 -7.76 -11.69 -13.18
CA ASN A 122 -7.09 -11.82 -14.47
C ASN A 122 -5.67 -11.22 -14.47
N GLU A 123 -5.44 -10.11 -13.73
CA GLU A 123 -4.14 -9.41 -13.76
C GLU A 123 -3.16 -9.91 -12.69
N LYS A 124 -3.66 -10.41 -11.57
CA LYS A 124 -2.89 -11.01 -10.47
C LYS A 124 -1.74 -10.11 -9.99
N LYS A 125 -2.04 -8.85 -9.67
CA LYS A 125 -1.05 -7.86 -9.24
C LYS A 125 -1.23 -7.49 -7.78
N ILE A 126 -0.14 -7.44 -7.03
CA ILE A 126 -0.10 -6.93 -5.65
C ILE A 126 0.94 -5.83 -5.57
N ILE A 127 0.49 -4.64 -5.20
CA ILE A 127 1.31 -3.45 -5.07
C ILE A 127 1.40 -3.09 -3.59
N PHE A 128 2.60 -2.93 -3.08
CA PHE A 128 2.86 -2.38 -1.76
C PHE A 128 3.41 -0.97 -1.90
N ILE A 129 2.70 0.03 -1.39
CA ILE A 129 3.20 1.40 -1.32
C ILE A 129 4.25 1.46 -0.20
N SER A 130 5.49 1.41 -0.63
CA SER A 130 6.66 1.45 0.22
C SER A 130 7.25 2.86 0.25
N SER A 131 8.49 3.00 0.68
CA SER A 131 9.23 4.25 0.74
C SER A 131 10.70 4.02 0.43
N GLN A 132 11.35 5.00 -0.20
CA GLN A 132 12.80 5.06 -0.29
C GLN A 132 13.47 4.97 1.09
N MET A 133 12.78 5.46 2.13
CA MET A 133 13.25 5.31 3.53
C MET A 133 13.28 3.85 4.01
N GLY A 134 12.65 2.92 3.30
CA GLY A 134 12.77 1.48 3.52
C GLY A 134 14.04 0.85 2.92
N SER A 135 14.86 1.64 2.22
CA SER A 135 16.20 1.23 1.78
C SER A 135 17.19 1.34 2.94
N ILE A 136 17.92 0.27 3.21
CA ILE A 136 19.00 0.26 4.18
C ILE A 136 20.23 0.96 3.60
N ASP A 137 20.50 0.71 2.31
CA ASP A 137 21.63 1.28 1.58
C ASP A 137 21.54 2.80 1.41
N ASP A 138 20.33 3.35 1.27
CA ASP A 138 20.09 4.79 1.12
C ASP A 138 19.92 5.54 2.45
N ASN A 139 20.24 4.90 3.56
CA ASN A 139 20.14 5.51 4.89
C ASN A 139 21.43 6.24 5.30
N TYR A 140 21.62 7.44 4.77
CA TYR A 140 22.77 8.31 5.13
C TYR A 140 22.48 9.30 6.26
N SER A 141 21.20 9.49 6.63
CA SER A 141 20.81 10.52 7.63
C SER A 141 20.55 9.97 9.02
N GLY A 142 20.27 8.68 9.16
CA GLY A 142 19.74 8.12 10.42
C GLY A 142 18.35 8.62 10.74
N GLY A 143 17.91 8.48 12.00
CA GLY A 143 16.58 8.89 12.47
C GLY A 143 15.44 8.07 11.87
N TYR A 144 14.22 8.46 12.19
CA TYR A 144 12.98 7.85 11.63
C TYR A 144 12.95 6.33 11.82
N TYR A 145 13.28 5.87 13.01
CA TYR A 145 13.49 4.46 13.33
C TYR A 145 12.24 3.62 13.06
N PHE A 146 11.05 4.10 13.42
CA PHE A 146 9.82 3.39 13.27
C PHE A 146 9.47 3.22 11.78
N TYR A 147 9.49 4.33 11.06
CA TYR A 147 9.11 4.32 9.65
C TYR A 147 10.11 3.56 8.77
N ARG A 148 11.41 3.81 8.94
CA ARG A 148 12.45 3.11 8.19
C ARG A 148 12.36 1.61 8.40
N THR A 149 12.29 1.15 9.65
CA THR A 149 12.23 -0.28 9.94
C THR A 149 10.94 -0.91 9.46
N SER A 150 9.79 -0.23 9.58
CA SER A 150 8.53 -0.74 9.07
C SER A 150 8.53 -0.91 7.54
N LYS A 151 9.10 0.05 6.79
CA LYS A 151 9.17 -0.04 5.33
C LYS A 151 10.26 -1.01 4.84
N SER A 152 11.36 -1.18 5.58
CA SER A 152 12.35 -2.23 5.32
C SER A 152 11.75 -3.62 5.57
N ALA A 153 10.99 -3.80 6.66
CA ALA A 153 10.27 -5.04 6.94
C ALA A 153 9.25 -5.38 5.86
N LEU A 154 8.46 -4.37 5.40
CA LEU A 154 7.54 -4.53 4.27
C LEU A 154 8.28 -4.99 3.01
N ASN A 155 9.38 -4.32 2.66
CA ASN A 155 10.18 -4.66 1.47
C ASN A 155 10.67 -6.11 1.54
N SER A 156 11.21 -6.54 2.67
CA SER A 156 11.69 -7.92 2.88
C SER A 156 10.56 -8.95 2.75
N ALA A 157 9.42 -8.72 3.41
CA ALA A 157 8.28 -9.62 3.37
C ALA A 157 7.64 -9.68 1.98
N ALA A 158 7.45 -8.54 1.31
CA ALA A 158 6.91 -8.47 -0.04
C ALA A 158 7.86 -9.13 -1.06
N LYS A 159 9.18 -9.03 -0.86
CA LYS A 159 10.17 -9.76 -1.66
C LYS A 159 10.00 -11.27 -1.52
N SER A 160 9.80 -11.77 -0.30
CA SER A 160 9.53 -13.20 -0.06
C SER A 160 8.25 -13.65 -0.76
N LEU A 161 7.13 -12.90 -0.59
CA LEU A 161 5.88 -13.18 -1.30
C LEU A 161 6.06 -13.26 -2.82
N SER A 162 6.88 -12.36 -3.39
CA SER A 162 7.13 -12.32 -4.83
C SER A 162 7.81 -13.58 -5.36
N ILE A 163 8.61 -14.24 -4.53
CA ILE A 163 9.29 -15.50 -4.86
C ILE A 163 8.31 -16.66 -4.72
N ASP A 164 7.63 -16.72 -3.57
CA ASP A 164 6.72 -17.82 -3.23
C ASP A 164 5.54 -17.92 -4.22
N TRP A 165 5.04 -16.80 -4.71
CA TRP A 165 3.84 -16.76 -5.54
C TRP A 165 4.12 -16.55 -7.04
N LYS A 166 5.38 -16.56 -7.43
CA LYS A 166 5.77 -16.42 -8.84
C LYS A 166 5.20 -17.54 -9.73
N ALA A 167 5.21 -18.78 -9.21
CA ALA A 167 4.67 -19.92 -9.93
C ALA A 167 3.14 -19.85 -10.11
N ASP A 168 2.44 -19.14 -9.24
CA ASP A 168 0.99 -18.88 -9.33
C ASP A 168 0.66 -17.75 -10.32
N GLY A 169 1.68 -17.11 -10.90
CA GLY A 169 1.55 -15.99 -11.84
C GLY A 169 1.23 -14.65 -11.17
N ILE A 170 1.42 -14.54 -9.84
CA ILE A 170 1.16 -13.32 -9.09
C ILE A 170 2.38 -12.40 -9.16
N SER A 171 2.18 -11.18 -9.67
CA SER A 171 3.20 -10.14 -9.75
C SER A 171 3.14 -9.23 -8.53
N VAL A 172 4.25 -9.11 -7.79
CA VAL A 172 4.38 -8.29 -6.58
C VAL A 172 5.35 -7.15 -6.84
N LEU A 173 4.97 -5.92 -6.47
CA LEU A 173 5.77 -4.70 -6.63
C LEU A 173 5.84 -3.93 -5.31
N MET A 174 7.04 -3.52 -4.91
CA MET A 174 7.27 -2.50 -3.89
C MET A 174 7.49 -1.16 -4.61
N LEU A 175 6.65 -0.16 -4.30
CA LEU A 175 6.60 1.09 -5.06
C LEU A 175 6.72 2.30 -4.13
N HIS A 176 7.77 3.10 -4.33
CA HIS A 176 7.94 4.38 -3.63
C HIS A 176 7.24 5.51 -4.41
N PRO A 177 6.28 6.21 -3.77
CA PRO A 177 5.46 7.25 -4.41
C PRO A 177 6.21 8.58 -4.67
N GLY A 178 7.45 8.71 -4.19
CA GLY A 178 8.14 9.99 -4.07
C GLY A 178 7.79 10.71 -2.75
N TRP A 179 8.35 11.91 -2.54
CA TRP A 179 7.94 12.77 -1.43
C TRP A 179 6.77 13.64 -1.86
N VAL A 180 5.56 13.21 -1.48
CA VAL A 180 4.29 13.71 -2.00
C VAL A 180 3.60 14.62 -0.99
N ARG A 181 3.06 15.77 -1.45
CA ARG A 181 2.27 16.70 -0.62
C ARG A 181 0.95 16.06 -0.19
N THR A 182 0.98 15.47 0.98
CA THR A 182 -0.13 14.86 1.72
C THR A 182 -0.01 15.28 3.18
N ASP A 183 -0.98 14.91 4.02
CA ASP A 183 -0.87 15.13 5.47
C ASP A 183 0.42 14.50 6.03
N MET A 184 0.79 13.31 5.57
CA MET A 184 2.00 12.61 5.97
C MET A 184 3.28 13.25 5.40
N GLY A 185 3.26 13.69 4.15
CA GLY A 185 4.45 14.23 3.49
C GLY A 185 4.73 15.70 3.79
N GLY A 186 3.74 16.40 4.33
CA GLY A 186 3.82 17.83 4.68
C GLY A 186 3.82 18.77 3.47
N SER A 187 3.72 20.06 3.75
CA SER A 187 3.64 21.12 2.73
C SER A 187 4.94 21.32 1.95
N ASN A 188 6.08 20.94 2.52
CA ASN A 188 7.41 21.07 1.91
C ASN A 188 7.71 20.00 0.86
N ALA A 189 6.86 18.99 0.73
CA ALA A 189 7.03 17.93 -0.25
C ALA A 189 6.99 18.48 -1.68
N LYS A 190 7.88 17.98 -2.52
CA LYS A 190 8.13 18.53 -3.87
C LYS A 190 7.13 18.05 -4.91
N LEU A 191 6.54 16.88 -4.69
CA LEU A 191 5.69 16.20 -5.67
C LEU A 191 4.22 16.39 -5.32
N ASP A 192 3.40 16.78 -6.29
CA ASP A 192 1.95 16.78 -6.12
C ASP A 192 1.36 15.37 -6.27
N ILE A 193 0.19 15.15 -5.67
CA ILE A 193 -0.46 13.83 -5.62
C ILE A 193 -0.81 13.34 -7.04
N ASN A 194 -1.31 14.21 -7.92
CA ASN A 194 -1.71 13.82 -9.26
C ASN A 194 -0.53 13.28 -10.07
N THR A 195 0.59 14.00 -10.06
CA THR A 195 1.83 13.58 -10.74
C THR A 195 2.35 12.25 -10.18
N SER A 196 2.38 12.11 -8.84
CA SER A 196 2.82 10.88 -8.21
C SER A 196 1.97 9.68 -8.64
N VAL A 197 0.64 9.79 -8.50
CA VAL A 197 -0.27 8.67 -8.77
C VAL A 197 -0.33 8.34 -10.26
N SER A 198 -0.35 9.34 -11.16
CA SER A 198 -0.33 9.08 -12.59
C SER A 198 0.92 8.30 -13.02
N LYS A 199 2.10 8.72 -12.55
CA LYS A 199 3.36 8.00 -12.86
C LYS A 199 3.41 6.61 -12.21
N MET A 200 2.91 6.46 -10.97
CA MET A 200 2.81 5.13 -10.35
C MET A 200 1.90 4.21 -11.14
N LEU A 201 0.79 4.71 -11.69
CA LEU A 201 -0.09 3.90 -12.55
C LEU A 201 0.60 3.44 -13.83
N ASP A 202 1.45 4.28 -14.43
CA ASP A 202 2.26 3.86 -15.60
C ASP A 202 3.20 2.70 -15.22
N VAL A 203 3.85 2.77 -14.05
CA VAL A 203 4.71 1.70 -13.53
C VAL A 203 3.90 0.43 -13.26
N ILE A 204 2.75 0.54 -12.58
CA ILE A 204 1.85 -0.57 -12.26
C ILE A 204 1.31 -1.24 -13.54
N ASN A 205 0.94 -0.45 -14.54
CA ASN A 205 0.47 -0.97 -15.82
C ASN A 205 1.55 -1.76 -16.57
N SER A 206 2.83 -1.36 -16.43
CA SER A 206 3.98 -2.05 -17.02
C SER A 206 4.45 -3.27 -16.24
N LEU A 207 3.86 -3.55 -15.07
CA LEU A 207 4.22 -4.69 -14.22
C LEU A 207 3.77 -6.00 -14.87
N ASP A 208 4.70 -6.93 -14.98
CA ASP A 208 4.49 -8.31 -15.39
C ASP A 208 5.27 -9.27 -14.48
N ILE A 209 5.12 -10.57 -14.71
CA ILE A 209 5.78 -11.61 -13.90
C ILE A 209 7.31 -11.58 -13.99
N GLY A 210 7.89 -11.02 -15.05
CA GLY A 210 9.33 -10.83 -15.20
C GLY A 210 9.87 -9.76 -14.28
N LYS A 211 9.03 -8.80 -13.89
CA LYS A 211 9.38 -7.69 -12.99
C LYS A 211 8.94 -7.93 -11.54
N THR A 212 8.33 -9.10 -11.23
CA THR A 212 7.90 -9.41 -9.85
C THR A 212 9.05 -9.33 -8.86
N GLY A 213 8.79 -8.80 -7.67
CA GLY A 213 9.78 -8.66 -6.61
C GLY A 213 10.80 -7.56 -6.83
N THR A 214 10.45 -6.52 -7.60
CA THR A 214 11.27 -5.31 -7.78
C THR A 214 10.84 -4.20 -6.83
N PHE A 215 11.81 -3.38 -6.40
CA PHE A 215 11.58 -2.16 -5.65
C PHE A 215 11.86 -0.97 -6.56
N LEU A 216 10.81 -0.21 -6.89
CA LEU A 216 10.86 0.88 -7.86
C LEU A 216 10.37 2.19 -7.23
N ASN A 217 10.81 3.32 -7.77
CA ASN A 217 10.16 4.59 -7.51
C ASN A 217 9.00 4.85 -8.48
N TYR A 218 8.26 5.92 -8.25
CA TYR A 218 7.13 6.35 -9.08
C TYR A 218 7.48 6.63 -10.55
N GLU A 219 8.75 6.77 -10.89
CA GLU A 219 9.25 6.92 -12.29
C GLU A 219 9.68 5.57 -12.90
N GLY A 220 9.54 4.47 -12.17
CA GLY A 220 9.98 3.14 -12.62
C GLY A 220 11.48 2.90 -12.49
N LYS A 221 12.22 3.79 -11.81
CA LYS A 221 13.64 3.58 -11.52
C LYS A 221 13.80 2.61 -10.35
N LYS A 222 14.72 1.66 -10.50
CA LYS A 222 15.06 0.72 -9.44
C LYS A 222 15.68 1.46 -8.25
N LEU A 223 15.25 1.09 -7.06
CA LEU A 223 15.83 1.52 -5.79
C LEU A 223 16.67 0.39 -5.20
N GLU A 224 17.71 0.76 -4.47
CA GLU A 224 18.49 -0.18 -3.67
C GLU A 224 17.69 -0.61 -2.41
N TRP A 225 18.06 -1.78 -1.85
CA TRP A 225 17.34 -2.35 -0.71
C TRP A 225 17.73 -1.76 0.63
#